data_37051c4221e90db6da6e1857f712ff5c
#
_entry.id   37051c4221e90db6da6e1857f712ff5c
#
_cell.length_a   1.000
_cell.length_b   1.000
_cell.length_c   1.000
_cell.angle_alpha   90.00
_cell.angle_beta   90.00
_cell.angle_gamma   90.00
#
_symmetry.space_group_name_H-M   'P 1'
#
loop_
_entity.id
_entity.type
_entity.pdbx_description
1 polymer ?
#
loop_
_entity_poly.entity_id
_entity_poly.type
_entity_poly.pdbx_seq_one_letter_code
_entity_poly.pdbx_strand_id
1 'polypeptide(L)'
;MNVPRLPVIALGLCLAVSGCSSVLTATRDDPIADNRGTRTIGSKIDDSLIETKAAVNIAKAHPDLDQGSHIVVASYNGVVLLAGQTPRAELKETAERAAGSVQRVKRVHNELQILQPSSALARSNDSWLTTKIKTQMLADNSVPGSRIKVITENGIVYLLGLVTRQEGNRATNLVQSVSGVQRIVTLFEYID
;
A
#
# COMPACT_ATOMS: atom_id res chain seq x y z
N MET A 1 -21.89 -58.34 17.07
CA MET A 1 -22.80 -57.20 16.83
C MET A 1 -21.95 -55.95 16.98
N ASN A 2 -21.51 -55.38 15.85
CA ASN A 2 -20.68 -54.15 15.82
C ASN A 2 -21.61 -52.94 15.64
N VAL A 3 -21.68 -52.09 16.68
CA VAL A 3 -22.42 -50.82 16.62
C VAL A 3 -21.46 -49.75 16.04
N PRO A 4 -21.83 -49.02 14.98
CA PRO A 4 -20.97 -48.02 14.40
C PRO A 4 -20.88 -46.80 15.32
N ARG A 5 -19.65 -46.44 15.73
CA ARG A 5 -19.31 -45.25 16.57
C ARG A 5 -19.23 -43.92 15.79
N LEU A 6 -19.73 -43.89 14.55
CA LEU A 6 -19.60 -42.72 13.65
C LEU A 6 -20.46 -41.48 13.97
N PRO A 7 -21.68 -41.56 14.57
CA PRO A 7 -22.49 -40.34 14.73
C PRO A 7 -22.05 -39.41 15.90
N VAL A 8 -21.27 -39.94 16.84
CA VAL A 8 -20.86 -39.13 18.04
C VAL A 8 -19.77 -38.15 17.71
N ILE A 9 -18.86 -38.46 16.77
CA ILE A 9 -17.77 -37.57 16.36
C ILE A 9 -18.30 -36.45 15.47
N ALA A 10 -19.30 -36.67 14.66
CA ALA A 10 -19.90 -35.66 13.79
C ALA A 10 -20.68 -34.59 14.60
N LEU A 11 -21.31 -34.97 15.71
CA LEU A 11 -22.03 -34.03 16.57
C LEU A 11 -21.11 -33.14 17.39
N GLY A 12 -19.90 -33.60 17.75
CA GLY A 12 -18.91 -32.82 18.48
C GLY A 12 -18.25 -31.74 17.64
N LEU A 13 -18.16 -31.92 16.32
CA LEU A 13 -17.50 -30.96 15.41
C LEU A 13 -18.41 -29.76 15.03
N CYS A 14 -19.75 -29.94 15.06
CA CYS A 14 -20.69 -28.85 14.78
C CYS A 14 -20.85 -27.85 15.93
N LEU A 15 -20.51 -28.21 17.17
CA LEU A 15 -20.61 -27.32 18.35
C LEU A 15 -19.40 -26.39 18.51
N ALA A 16 -18.28 -26.63 17.77
CA ALA A 16 -17.07 -25.81 17.87
C ALA A 16 -17.12 -24.52 17.03
N VAL A 17 -18.09 -24.35 16.12
CA VAL A 17 -18.12 -23.21 15.20
C VAL A 17 -18.96 -22.03 15.71
N SER A 18 -19.82 -22.22 16.72
CA SER A 18 -20.74 -21.19 17.21
C SER A 18 -20.19 -20.35 18.40
N GLY A 19 -18.95 -20.58 18.84
CA GLY A 19 -18.42 -20.02 20.09
C GLY A 19 -17.45 -18.84 19.98
N CYS A 20 -17.00 -18.44 18.79
CA CYS A 20 -15.93 -17.45 18.68
C CYS A 20 -16.33 -16.00 19.03
N SER A 21 -17.60 -15.62 18.94
CA SER A 21 -18.03 -14.26 19.29
C SER A 21 -18.18 -14.06 20.80
N SER A 22 -18.65 -15.09 21.52
CA SER A 22 -18.90 -14.98 22.98
C SER A 22 -17.62 -14.96 23.81
N VAL A 23 -16.53 -15.57 23.32
CA VAL A 23 -15.23 -15.56 24.02
C VAL A 23 -14.54 -14.20 23.90
N LEU A 24 -14.68 -13.51 22.74
CA LEU A 24 -14.08 -12.18 22.56
C LEU A 24 -14.75 -11.11 23.42
N THR A 25 -16.06 -11.19 23.66
CA THR A 25 -16.79 -10.28 24.53
C THR A 25 -16.53 -10.51 26.01
N ALA A 26 -16.23 -11.74 26.41
CA ALA A 26 -15.97 -12.09 27.81
C ALA A 26 -14.55 -11.75 28.31
N THR A 27 -13.61 -11.44 27.38
CA THR A 27 -12.21 -11.16 27.71
C THR A 27 -11.82 -9.67 27.57
N ARG A 28 -12.77 -8.78 27.24
CA ARG A 28 -12.51 -7.35 27.11
C ARG A 28 -13.56 -6.54 27.86
N ASP A 29 -13.08 -5.72 28.79
CA ASP A 29 -13.91 -4.81 29.58
C ASP A 29 -14.23 -3.51 28.81
N ASP A 30 -13.41 -3.16 27.79
CA ASP A 30 -13.58 -1.94 27.01
C ASP A 30 -14.05 -2.19 25.56
N PRO A 31 -14.86 -1.29 24.99
CA PRO A 31 -15.22 -1.32 23.58
C PRO A 31 -13.97 -1.29 22.68
N ILE A 32 -14.02 -2.01 21.56
CA ILE A 32 -12.94 -1.94 20.55
C ILE A 32 -13.00 -0.55 19.91
N ALA A 33 -12.05 0.31 20.24
CA ALA A 33 -11.93 1.62 19.63
C ALA A 33 -11.39 1.47 18.18
N ASP A 34 -12.17 1.95 17.22
CA ASP A 34 -11.71 2.05 15.83
C ASP A 34 -10.63 3.13 15.70
N ASN A 35 -9.44 2.72 15.35
CA ASN A 35 -8.37 3.65 14.97
C ASN A 35 -8.56 4.07 13.51
N ARG A 36 -9.10 5.26 13.26
CA ARG A 36 -9.39 5.81 11.93
C ARG A 36 -8.17 5.82 11.00
N GLY A 37 -6.96 5.86 11.56
CA GLY A 37 -5.71 5.79 10.79
C GLY A 37 -5.27 4.38 10.40
N THR A 38 -5.94 3.32 10.89
CA THR A 38 -5.56 1.94 10.62
C THR A 38 -6.47 1.32 9.57
N ARG A 39 -5.87 0.86 8.45
CA ARG A 39 -6.61 0.11 7.42
C ARG A 39 -7.03 -1.26 7.92
N THR A 40 -8.24 -1.70 7.57
CA THR A 40 -8.68 -3.07 7.80
C THR A 40 -7.84 -4.08 7.00
N ILE A 41 -7.86 -5.35 7.41
CA ILE A 41 -7.22 -6.44 6.63
C ILE A 41 -7.82 -6.49 5.22
N GLY A 42 -9.14 -6.32 5.10
CA GLY A 42 -9.82 -6.29 3.80
C GLY A 42 -9.27 -5.19 2.89
N SER A 43 -9.11 -3.95 3.38
CA SER A 43 -8.56 -2.87 2.56
C SER A 43 -7.10 -3.08 2.18
N LYS A 44 -6.30 -3.76 3.01
CA LYS A 44 -4.92 -4.15 2.63
C LYS A 44 -4.89 -5.18 1.50
N ILE A 45 -5.80 -6.16 1.53
CA ILE A 45 -5.96 -7.16 0.47
C ILE A 45 -6.44 -6.48 -0.81
N ASP A 46 -7.44 -5.60 -0.71
CA ASP A 46 -7.94 -4.82 -1.85
C ASP A 46 -6.83 -4.00 -2.51
N ASP A 47 -6.00 -3.31 -1.73
CA ASP A 47 -4.86 -2.54 -2.24
C ASP A 47 -3.87 -3.45 -3.00
N SER A 48 -3.54 -4.63 -2.47
CA SER A 48 -2.64 -5.58 -3.14
C SER A 48 -3.23 -6.11 -4.46
N LEU A 49 -4.55 -6.34 -4.51
CA LEU A 49 -5.24 -6.71 -5.74
C LEU A 49 -5.28 -5.57 -6.76
N ILE A 50 -5.47 -4.34 -6.32
CA ILE A 50 -5.41 -3.15 -7.17
C ILE A 50 -4.01 -3.03 -7.78
N GLU A 51 -2.94 -3.11 -6.99
CA GLU A 51 -1.55 -3.04 -7.47
C GLU A 51 -1.29 -4.08 -8.56
N THR A 52 -1.65 -5.34 -8.30
CA THR A 52 -1.44 -6.43 -9.26
C THR A 52 -2.22 -6.22 -10.55
N LYS A 53 -3.53 -5.91 -10.47
CA LYS A 53 -4.37 -5.70 -11.64
C LYS A 53 -3.94 -4.47 -12.45
N ALA A 54 -3.63 -3.37 -11.77
CA ALA A 54 -3.18 -2.15 -12.42
C ALA A 54 -1.85 -2.37 -13.15
N ALA A 55 -0.87 -3.05 -12.51
CA ALA A 55 0.40 -3.37 -13.16
C ALA A 55 0.21 -4.22 -14.43
N VAL A 56 -0.64 -5.25 -14.37
CA VAL A 56 -0.95 -6.09 -15.55
C VAL A 56 -1.66 -5.29 -16.63
N ASN A 57 -2.68 -4.49 -16.27
CA ASN A 57 -3.43 -3.68 -17.23
C ASN A 57 -2.54 -2.65 -17.92
N ILE A 58 -1.64 -2.00 -17.17
CA ILE A 58 -0.67 -1.06 -17.71
C ILE A 58 0.26 -1.76 -18.72
N ALA A 59 0.86 -2.88 -18.34
CA ALA A 59 1.76 -3.63 -19.22
C ALA A 59 1.06 -4.10 -20.51
N LYS A 60 -0.23 -4.47 -20.43
CA LYS A 60 -1.03 -4.90 -21.60
C LYS A 60 -1.56 -3.75 -22.44
N ALA A 61 -1.58 -2.51 -21.92
CA ALA A 61 -2.14 -1.36 -22.64
C ALA A 61 -1.24 -0.90 -23.82
N HIS A 62 0.08 -1.10 -23.74
CA HIS A 62 1.03 -0.75 -24.81
C HIS A 62 2.37 -1.51 -24.63
N PRO A 63 3.01 -2.00 -25.73
CA PRO A 63 4.30 -2.71 -25.62
C PRO A 63 5.40 -1.91 -24.93
N ASP A 64 5.49 -0.61 -25.14
CA ASP A 64 6.48 0.25 -24.48
C ASP A 64 6.19 0.48 -22.98
N LEU A 65 4.98 0.22 -22.50
CA LEU A 65 4.68 0.20 -21.07
C LEU A 65 5.17 -1.09 -20.41
N ASP A 66 5.23 -2.19 -21.17
CA ASP A 66 5.75 -3.48 -20.69
C ASP A 66 7.29 -3.52 -20.72
N GLN A 67 7.92 -3.11 -21.82
CA GLN A 67 9.35 -3.31 -22.03
C GLN A 67 10.17 -2.01 -22.06
N GLY A 68 9.56 -0.89 -22.40
CA GLY A 68 10.23 0.41 -22.58
C GLY A 68 10.11 1.37 -21.39
N SER A 69 9.41 0.96 -20.32
CA SER A 69 9.13 1.78 -19.15
C SER A 69 9.57 1.08 -17.87
N HIS A 70 9.79 1.87 -16.82
CA HIS A 70 9.87 1.37 -15.44
C HIS A 70 8.76 2.00 -14.64
N ILE A 71 7.74 1.23 -14.28
CA ILE A 71 6.55 1.71 -13.59
C ILE A 71 6.34 0.95 -12.29
N VAL A 72 6.36 1.68 -11.19
CA VAL A 72 5.97 1.19 -9.87
C VAL A 72 4.53 1.61 -9.61
N VAL A 73 3.69 0.61 -9.32
CA VAL A 73 2.30 0.81 -8.92
C VAL A 73 2.20 0.57 -7.42
N ALA A 74 1.70 1.55 -6.69
CA ALA A 74 1.43 1.41 -5.27
C ALA A 74 0.00 1.85 -4.96
N SER A 75 -0.71 1.11 -4.13
CA SER A 75 -2.06 1.45 -3.67
C SER A 75 -2.09 1.60 -2.15
N TYR A 76 -2.87 2.56 -1.68
CA TYR A 76 -3.17 2.75 -0.28
C TYR A 76 -4.60 3.26 -0.14
N ASN A 77 -5.47 2.47 0.48
CA ASN A 77 -6.89 2.76 0.64
C ASN A 77 -7.62 3.08 -0.70
N GLY A 78 -7.21 2.45 -1.81
CA GLY A 78 -7.74 2.70 -3.15
C GLY A 78 -7.18 3.95 -3.85
N VAL A 79 -6.28 4.70 -3.22
CA VAL A 79 -5.48 5.75 -3.86
C VAL A 79 -4.27 5.10 -4.49
N VAL A 80 -4.14 5.21 -5.80
CA VAL A 80 -3.07 4.59 -6.60
C VAL A 80 -2.03 5.63 -6.96
N LEU A 81 -0.77 5.30 -6.72
CA LEU A 81 0.41 6.02 -7.22
C LEU A 81 0.98 5.24 -8.41
N LEU A 82 1.25 5.94 -9.50
CA LEU A 82 2.12 5.50 -10.58
C LEU A 82 3.42 6.32 -10.51
N ALA A 83 4.52 5.70 -10.15
CA ALA A 83 5.83 6.34 -10.09
C ALA A 83 6.81 5.61 -11.03
N GLY A 84 7.89 6.28 -11.42
CA GLY A 84 8.88 5.73 -12.34
C GLY A 84 9.00 6.49 -13.64
N GLN A 85 9.37 5.82 -14.73
CA GLN A 85 9.73 6.46 -15.98
C GLN A 85 9.05 5.80 -17.18
N THR A 86 8.66 6.62 -18.13
CA THR A 86 8.15 6.21 -19.45
C THR A 86 8.71 7.14 -20.52
N PRO A 87 9.00 6.64 -21.74
CA PRO A 87 9.71 7.44 -22.75
C PRO A 87 8.85 8.53 -23.39
N ARG A 88 7.51 8.46 -23.30
CA ARG A 88 6.61 9.37 -24.02
C ARG A 88 5.40 9.78 -23.21
N ALA A 89 4.89 10.98 -23.45
CA ALA A 89 3.75 11.57 -22.70
C ALA A 89 2.45 10.76 -22.87
N GLU A 90 2.15 10.29 -24.09
CA GLU A 90 0.95 9.49 -24.37
C GLU A 90 0.93 8.16 -23.60
N LEU A 91 2.09 7.61 -23.27
CA LEU A 91 2.20 6.40 -22.46
C LEU A 91 1.86 6.69 -20.99
N LYS A 92 2.23 7.87 -20.49
CA LYS A 92 1.85 8.32 -19.15
C LYS A 92 0.33 8.37 -19.00
N GLU A 93 -0.37 8.97 -19.97
CA GLU A 93 -1.84 9.03 -19.98
C GLU A 93 -2.49 7.64 -20.14
N THR A 94 -1.88 6.78 -20.97
CA THR A 94 -2.36 5.42 -21.18
C THR A 94 -2.23 4.57 -19.92
N ALA A 95 -1.12 4.70 -19.19
CA ALA A 95 -0.91 4.04 -17.91
C ALA A 95 -1.93 4.51 -16.86
N GLU A 96 -2.24 5.81 -16.81
CA GLU A 96 -3.24 6.36 -15.90
C GLU A 96 -4.64 5.80 -16.16
N ARG A 97 -5.08 5.79 -17.44
CA ARG A 97 -6.37 5.21 -17.82
C ARG A 97 -6.45 3.73 -17.47
N ALA A 98 -5.38 2.96 -17.75
CA ALA A 98 -5.31 1.54 -17.44
C ALA A 98 -5.39 1.25 -15.93
N ALA A 99 -4.71 2.03 -15.11
CA ALA A 99 -4.80 1.92 -13.65
C ALA A 99 -6.17 2.34 -13.13
N GLY A 100 -6.73 3.43 -13.64
CA GLY A 100 -8.03 3.98 -13.22
C GLY A 100 -9.21 3.07 -13.56
N SER A 101 -9.08 2.16 -14.54
CA SER A 101 -10.12 1.20 -14.90
C SER A 101 -10.25 0.04 -13.88
N VAL A 102 -9.32 -0.11 -12.95
CA VAL A 102 -9.36 -1.18 -11.96
C VAL A 102 -10.42 -0.89 -10.90
N GLN A 103 -11.26 -1.88 -10.64
CA GLN A 103 -12.32 -1.78 -9.63
C GLN A 103 -11.74 -1.40 -8.26
N ARG A 104 -12.44 -0.53 -7.53
CA ARG A 104 -12.09 0.02 -6.21
C ARG A 104 -10.96 1.06 -6.23
N VAL A 105 -10.41 1.43 -7.37
CA VAL A 105 -9.55 2.60 -7.50
C VAL A 105 -10.40 3.86 -7.30
N LYS A 106 -10.02 4.66 -6.33
CA LYS A 106 -10.69 5.94 -6.01
C LYS A 106 -10.06 7.11 -6.74
N ARG A 107 -8.73 7.07 -6.88
CA ARG A 107 -7.92 8.11 -7.51
C ARG A 107 -6.59 7.53 -7.99
N VAL A 108 -6.09 8.08 -9.10
CA VAL A 108 -4.74 7.80 -9.59
C VAL A 108 -3.91 9.08 -9.49
N HIS A 109 -2.75 8.99 -8.85
CA HIS A 109 -1.71 10.01 -8.87
C HIS A 109 -0.64 9.55 -9.85
N ASN A 110 -0.59 10.21 -11.00
CA ASN A 110 0.33 9.87 -12.07
C ASN A 110 1.59 10.73 -11.99
N GLU A 111 2.57 10.24 -11.28
CA GLU A 111 3.89 10.87 -11.07
C GLU A 111 4.97 10.31 -12.02
N LEU A 112 4.56 9.60 -13.08
CA LEU A 112 5.51 9.11 -14.10
C LEU A 112 6.29 10.26 -14.72
N GLN A 113 7.59 10.10 -14.79
CA GLN A 113 8.49 11.02 -15.46
C GLN A 113 8.69 10.61 -16.92
N ILE A 114 8.76 11.59 -17.84
CA ILE A 114 9.05 11.32 -19.25
C ILE A 114 10.56 11.23 -19.41
N LEU A 115 11.10 10.05 -19.15
CA LEU A 115 12.53 9.72 -19.17
C LEU A 115 12.73 8.26 -19.58
N GLN A 116 13.96 7.90 -19.93
CA GLN A 116 14.34 6.49 -20.05
C GLN A 116 14.30 5.80 -18.66
N PRO A 117 14.05 4.49 -18.60
CA PRO A 117 14.06 3.73 -17.37
C PRO A 117 15.34 3.92 -16.55
N SER A 118 15.20 4.08 -15.26
CA SER A 118 16.32 4.21 -14.33
C SER A 118 17.23 2.99 -14.34
N SER A 119 18.52 3.18 -14.09
CA SER A 119 19.49 2.09 -14.02
C SER A 119 19.24 1.18 -12.81
N ALA A 120 19.75 -0.06 -12.87
CA ALA A 120 19.68 -0.99 -11.73
C ALA A 120 20.35 -0.42 -10.46
N LEU A 121 21.43 0.36 -10.62
CA LEU A 121 22.11 1.01 -9.51
C LEU A 121 21.22 2.10 -8.87
N ALA A 122 20.55 2.91 -9.68
CA ALA A 122 19.61 3.93 -9.18
C ALA A 122 18.49 3.27 -8.37
N ARG A 123 17.88 2.20 -8.89
CA ARG A 123 16.82 1.44 -8.18
C ARG A 123 17.32 0.81 -6.88
N SER A 124 18.56 0.33 -6.85
CA SER A 124 19.18 -0.18 -5.61
C SER A 124 19.33 0.92 -4.56
N ASN A 125 19.77 2.11 -4.97
CA ASN A 125 19.87 3.27 -4.09
C ASN A 125 18.48 3.71 -3.57
N ASP A 126 17.46 3.70 -4.41
CA ASP A 126 16.08 4.03 -4.01
C ASP A 126 15.53 3.02 -3.00
N SER A 127 15.81 1.73 -3.19
CA SER A 127 15.43 0.67 -2.25
C SER A 127 16.10 0.85 -0.89
N TRP A 128 17.40 1.18 -0.89
CA TRP A 128 18.14 1.49 0.33
C TRP A 128 17.57 2.73 1.04
N LEU A 129 17.28 3.80 0.29
CA LEU A 129 16.71 5.03 0.80
C LEU A 129 15.32 4.79 1.42
N THR A 130 14.46 4.02 0.74
CA THR A 130 13.17 3.58 1.28
C THR A 130 13.32 2.86 2.61
N THR A 131 14.27 1.91 2.70
CA THR A 131 14.53 1.14 3.92
C THR A 131 14.99 2.05 5.05
N LYS A 132 15.92 2.97 4.78
CA LYS A 132 16.42 3.95 5.74
C LYS A 132 15.30 4.82 6.30
N ILE A 133 14.45 5.38 5.42
CA ILE A 133 13.30 6.21 5.81
C ILE A 133 12.33 5.41 6.69
N LYS A 134 11.95 4.21 6.26
CA LYS A 134 11.02 3.36 7.01
C LYS A 134 11.56 3.00 8.39
N THR A 135 12.84 2.68 8.49
CA THR A 135 13.50 2.39 9.78
C THR A 135 13.44 3.60 10.71
N GLN A 136 13.74 4.80 10.22
CA GLN A 136 13.67 6.01 11.03
C GLN A 136 12.22 6.34 11.45
N MET A 137 11.25 6.19 10.54
CA MET A 137 9.82 6.39 10.87
C MET A 137 9.31 5.41 11.92
N LEU A 138 9.81 4.16 11.92
CA LEU A 138 9.41 3.16 12.91
C LEU A 138 10.11 3.36 14.26
N ALA A 139 11.29 3.98 14.28
CA ALA A 139 12.02 4.31 15.49
C ALA A 139 11.50 5.59 16.18
N ASP A 140 10.81 6.47 15.46
CA ASP A 140 10.26 7.72 15.97
C ASP A 140 8.79 7.52 16.40
N ASN A 141 8.56 7.44 17.70
CA ASN A 141 7.20 7.28 18.27
C ASN A 141 6.24 8.44 17.94
N SER A 142 6.74 9.59 17.49
CA SER A 142 5.92 10.74 17.10
C SER A 142 5.35 10.61 15.67
N VAL A 143 5.88 9.67 14.87
CA VAL A 143 5.50 9.41 13.48
C VAL A 143 4.78 8.06 13.41
N PRO A 144 3.57 7.98 12.82
CA PRO A 144 2.85 6.72 12.67
C PRO A 144 3.43 5.87 11.52
N GLY A 145 4.71 5.48 11.61
CA GLY A 145 5.46 4.84 10.54
C GLY A 145 4.82 3.56 9.98
N SER A 146 4.08 2.80 10.82
CA SER A 146 3.35 1.60 10.39
C SER A 146 2.12 1.92 9.51
N ARG A 147 1.59 3.14 9.57
CA ARG A 147 0.45 3.61 8.77
C ARG A 147 0.83 4.36 7.51
N ILE A 148 2.14 4.56 7.28
CA ILE A 148 2.67 5.28 6.12
C ILE A 148 3.37 4.30 5.17
N LYS A 149 2.94 4.27 3.92
CA LYS A 149 3.60 3.58 2.82
C LYS A 149 4.60 4.54 2.19
N VAL A 150 5.85 4.11 2.07
CA VAL A 150 6.95 4.88 1.49
C VAL A 150 7.38 4.21 0.20
N ILE A 151 7.39 4.96 -0.88
CA ILE A 151 7.91 4.55 -2.19
C ILE A 151 8.98 5.56 -2.58
N THR A 152 10.10 5.09 -3.10
CA THR A 152 11.17 5.96 -3.62
C THR A 152 11.46 5.60 -5.06
N GLU A 153 11.47 6.60 -5.93
CA GLU A 153 11.83 6.48 -7.34
C GLU A 153 12.69 7.67 -7.77
N ASN A 154 13.90 7.38 -8.24
CA ASN A 154 14.87 8.38 -8.70
C ASN A 154 15.11 9.51 -7.66
N GLY A 155 15.26 9.12 -6.38
CA GLY A 155 15.44 10.04 -5.25
C GLY A 155 14.19 10.82 -4.83
N ILE A 156 13.06 10.62 -5.50
CA ILE A 156 11.77 11.20 -5.11
C ILE A 156 11.06 10.25 -4.16
N VAL A 157 10.69 10.75 -2.99
CA VAL A 157 9.99 9.97 -1.96
C VAL A 157 8.51 10.31 -1.98
N TYR A 158 7.68 9.29 -2.16
CA TYR A 158 6.23 9.37 -2.12
C TYR A 158 5.72 8.78 -0.82
N LEU A 159 4.87 9.52 -0.11
CA LEU A 159 4.30 9.14 1.18
C LEU A 159 2.79 9.00 1.04
N LEU A 160 2.27 7.78 1.23
CA LEU A 160 0.83 7.50 1.24
C LEU A 160 0.44 7.04 2.65
N GLY A 161 -0.74 7.41 3.12
CA GLY A 161 -1.18 7.02 4.48
C GLY A 161 -2.49 7.69 4.87
N LEU A 162 -3.14 7.11 5.89
CA LEU A 162 -4.25 7.72 6.61
C LEU A 162 -3.68 8.36 7.88
N VAL A 163 -3.56 9.67 7.90
CA VAL A 163 -2.86 10.40 8.96
C VAL A 163 -3.58 11.70 9.30
N THR A 164 -3.37 12.22 10.51
CA THR A 164 -3.73 13.59 10.82
C THR A 164 -2.75 14.57 10.16
N ARG A 165 -3.13 15.84 10.00
CA ARG A 165 -2.23 16.87 9.45
C ARG A 165 -0.93 16.97 10.25
N GLN A 166 -1.05 16.86 11.59
CA GLN A 166 0.13 16.91 12.46
C GLN A 166 1.06 15.71 12.24
N GLU A 167 0.52 14.51 12.11
CA GLU A 167 1.29 13.29 11.82
C GLU A 167 1.96 13.36 10.44
N GLY A 168 1.23 13.84 9.41
CA GLY A 168 1.76 14.03 8.07
C GLY A 168 2.92 15.03 8.04
N ASN A 169 2.80 16.14 8.76
CA ASN A 169 3.87 17.12 8.88
C ASN A 169 5.13 16.55 9.56
N ARG A 170 4.96 15.79 10.66
CA ARG A 170 6.08 15.13 11.34
C ARG A 170 6.78 14.13 10.44
N ALA A 171 6.01 13.30 9.73
CA ALA A 171 6.55 12.34 8.77
C ALA A 171 7.33 13.03 7.65
N THR A 172 6.79 14.11 7.09
CA THR A 172 7.44 14.89 6.03
C THR A 172 8.75 15.52 6.51
N ASN A 173 8.76 16.12 7.72
CA ASN A 173 9.96 16.72 8.32
C ASN A 173 11.05 15.66 8.58
N LEU A 174 10.66 14.47 9.06
CA LEU A 174 11.60 13.36 9.23
C LEU A 174 12.23 12.98 7.90
N VAL A 175 11.43 12.78 6.84
CA VAL A 175 11.94 12.41 5.51
C VAL A 175 12.84 13.49 4.93
N GLN A 176 12.51 14.77 5.15
CA GLN A 176 13.31 15.89 4.68
C GLN A 176 14.72 15.92 5.28
N SER A 177 14.90 15.38 6.49
CA SER A 177 16.22 15.28 7.14
C SER A 177 17.08 14.12 6.63
N VAL A 178 16.51 13.20 5.82
CA VAL A 178 17.23 12.02 5.34
C VAL A 178 18.09 12.35 4.13
N SER A 179 19.41 12.20 4.28
CA SER A 179 20.35 12.39 3.19
C SER A 179 20.06 11.43 2.02
N GLY A 180 20.01 11.96 0.80
CA GLY A 180 19.70 11.27 -0.44
C GLY A 180 18.29 11.55 -0.98
N VAL A 181 17.41 12.15 -0.18
CA VAL A 181 16.08 12.60 -0.62
C VAL A 181 16.24 13.87 -1.47
N GLN A 182 15.73 13.83 -2.71
CA GLN A 182 15.74 14.97 -3.62
C GLN A 182 14.42 15.76 -3.58
N ARG A 183 13.31 15.03 -3.49
CA ARG A 183 11.96 15.60 -3.44
C ARG A 183 11.03 14.71 -2.64
N ILE A 184 10.03 15.32 -2.00
CA ILE A 184 8.98 14.61 -1.28
C ILE A 184 7.64 14.97 -1.91
N VAL A 185 6.82 13.93 -2.17
CA VAL A 185 5.44 14.06 -2.63
C VAL A 185 4.55 13.39 -1.60
N THR A 186 3.67 14.17 -0.98
CA THR A 186 2.72 13.67 0.02
C THR A 186 1.37 13.37 -0.63
N LEU A 187 0.93 12.14 -0.51
CA LEU A 187 -0.34 11.61 -1.02
C LEU A 187 -1.19 11.10 0.16
N PHE A 188 -1.19 11.85 1.26
CA PHE A 188 -1.92 11.51 2.46
C PHE A 188 -3.43 11.74 2.29
N GLU A 189 -4.22 10.85 2.86
CA GLU A 189 -5.62 11.11 3.21
C GLU A 189 -5.67 11.56 4.67
N TYR A 190 -6.17 12.77 4.91
CA TYR A 190 -6.27 13.33 6.25
C TYR A 190 -7.55 12.87 6.96
N ILE A 191 -7.41 12.54 8.26
CA ILE A 191 -8.47 11.95 9.10
C ILE A 191 -8.90 12.84 10.26
N ASP A 192 -8.37 14.07 10.33
CA ASP A 192 -8.76 15.17 11.23
C ASP A 192 -9.78 16.12 10.57
#